data_2dcd11c056d3ad90856a1b18813e50d7
#
_entry.id   2dcd11c056d3ad90856a1b18813e50d7
#
_cell.length_a   1.000
_cell.length_b   1.000
_cell.length_c   1.000
_cell.angle_alpha   90.00
_cell.angle_beta   90.00
_cell.angle_gamma   90.00
#
_symmetry.space_group_name_H-M   'P 1'
#
loop_
_entity.id
_entity.type
_entity.pdbx_description
1 polymer ?
#
loop_
_entity_poly.entity_id
_entity_poly.type
_entity_poly.pdbx_seq_one_letter_code
_entity_poly.pdbx_strand_id
1 'polypeptide(L)'
;LRHLAQCTRGLEPVLADELRALGASAVSIVPGGALFAADHALACRATFWLRSAVRVLEPVTAGRVGDFDQLYDLASGPRWEDLIGPRHTFAVHATVTNGPFTDRHFAALKVKDAVVDRIRAQRGRRPDVERHDPDVPLRLVVRGEETYLFRDLAGESLHRRGYRPVQVKSPLSEAVAAGLLLLTEWDRQSPVLDPFCGSGTFVVEAAALAADRAPGFSRSFAAERFPDGDAALWRRLREEARDRLRPKLGFALLGVDRHDGAIGIAKASAQSAGLGELVEFKVADAATFEPPFAPALVVANPPWGERVGEGDDLIASWRALGTFLRRCPGAQAYVLSGAPELTRHIGLRSSQRWPVKIGQLDARWLRYAMLPRRAGATL
;
A
#
# COMPACT_ATOMS: atom_id res chain seq x y z
N LEU A 1 -5.53 8.64 23.30
CA LEU A 1 -5.68 8.80 21.85
C LEU A 1 -5.26 7.51 21.16
N ARG A 2 -5.79 7.23 19.94
CA ARG A 2 -5.47 6.04 19.16
C ARG A 2 -4.63 6.41 17.92
N HIS A 3 -3.74 5.53 17.52
CA HIS A 3 -3.03 5.62 16.25
C HIS A 3 -3.98 5.43 15.07
N LEU A 4 -3.61 5.94 13.90
CA LEU A 4 -4.33 5.75 12.66
C LEU A 4 -3.41 5.15 11.60
N ALA A 5 -3.68 3.94 11.15
CA ALA A 5 -3.09 3.41 9.93
C ALA A 5 -4.03 3.74 8.75
N GLN A 6 -3.48 4.29 7.67
CA GLN A 6 -4.23 4.64 6.47
C GLN A 6 -3.97 3.62 5.36
N CYS A 7 -5.00 3.29 4.59
CA CYS A 7 -4.89 2.44 3.41
C CYS A 7 -5.80 2.95 2.27
N THR A 8 -5.72 2.27 1.15
CA THR A 8 -6.68 2.45 0.05
C THR A 8 -8.06 1.98 0.46
N ARG A 9 -9.11 2.75 0.12
CA ARG A 9 -10.51 2.35 0.37
C ARG A 9 -10.83 1.01 -0.27
N GLY A 10 -11.46 0.14 0.52
CA GLY A 10 -11.76 -1.25 0.18
C GLY A 10 -10.74 -2.25 0.77
N LEU A 11 -9.60 -1.77 1.30
CA LEU A 11 -8.59 -2.60 1.96
C LEU A 11 -8.58 -2.45 3.48
N GLU A 12 -9.51 -1.71 4.05
CA GLU A 12 -9.59 -1.47 5.49
C GLU A 12 -9.72 -2.76 6.32
N PRO A 13 -10.50 -3.78 5.90
CA PRO A 13 -10.54 -5.07 6.62
C PRO A 13 -9.18 -5.77 6.64
N VAL A 14 -8.47 -5.80 5.50
CA VAL A 14 -7.12 -6.37 5.40
C VAL A 14 -6.15 -5.66 6.34
N LEU A 15 -6.16 -4.34 6.33
CA LEU A 15 -5.32 -3.54 7.22
C LEU A 15 -5.61 -3.83 8.69
N ALA A 16 -6.90 -3.95 9.05
CA ALA A 16 -7.30 -4.27 10.43
C ALA A 16 -6.80 -5.66 10.85
N ASP A 17 -6.82 -6.64 9.96
CA ASP A 17 -6.31 -8.00 10.23
C ASP A 17 -4.78 -8.01 10.33
N GLU A 18 -4.06 -7.27 9.49
CA GLU A 18 -2.61 -7.07 9.63
C GLU A 18 -2.25 -6.45 10.99
N LEU A 19 -2.98 -5.41 11.43
CA LEU A 19 -2.77 -4.77 12.74
C LEU A 19 -2.99 -5.73 13.90
N ARG A 20 -4.07 -6.54 13.87
CA ARG A 20 -4.34 -7.57 14.90
C ARG A 20 -3.25 -8.63 14.92
N ALA A 21 -2.78 -9.07 13.75
CA ALA A 21 -1.68 -10.03 13.62
C ALA A 21 -0.35 -9.50 14.19
N LEU A 22 -0.14 -8.18 14.19
CA LEU A 22 1.00 -7.54 14.83
C LEU A 22 0.84 -7.32 16.34
N GLY A 23 -0.33 -7.65 16.91
CA GLY A 23 -0.61 -7.50 18.34
C GLY A 23 -1.28 -6.19 18.73
N ALA A 24 -1.76 -5.40 17.76
CA ALA A 24 -2.50 -4.18 18.06
C ALA A 24 -3.86 -4.49 18.70
N SER A 25 -4.24 -3.72 19.70
CA SER A 25 -5.54 -3.83 20.37
C SER A 25 -6.50 -2.69 19.97
N ALA A 26 -7.77 -2.83 20.34
CA ALA A 26 -8.81 -1.84 20.05
C ALA A 26 -8.86 -1.40 18.58
N VAL A 27 -8.62 -2.35 17.66
CA VAL A 27 -8.61 -2.11 16.22
C VAL A 27 -10.05 -1.86 15.74
N SER A 28 -10.30 -0.69 15.16
CA SER A 28 -11.59 -0.33 14.57
C SER A 28 -11.42 0.26 13.18
N ILE A 29 -12.19 -0.27 12.22
CA ILE A 29 -12.18 0.20 10.84
C ILE A 29 -12.82 1.59 10.75
N VAL A 30 -12.18 2.47 10.00
CA VAL A 30 -12.69 3.79 9.63
C VAL A 30 -12.49 4.00 8.13
N PRO A 31 -13.25 4.89 7.46
CA PRO A 31 -13.07 5.12 6.04
C PRO A 31 -11.61 5.47 5.66
N GLY A 32 -10.98 4.64 4.82
CA GLY A 32 -9.60 4.81 4.38
C GLY A 32 -8.54 4.41 5.40
N GLY A 33 -8.88 3.58 6.42
CA GLY A 33 -7.90 3.12 7.38
C GLY A 33 -8.47 2.36 8.58
N ALA A 34 -7.66 2.26 9.63
CA ALA A 34 -8.04 1.68 10.91
C ALA A 34 -7.41 2.45 12.07
N LEU A 35 -8.21 2.69 13.09
CA LEU A 35 -7.73 3.18 14.38
C LEU A 35 -7.32 1.99 15.25
N PHE A 36 -6.24 2.13 16.02
CA PHE A 36 -5.75 1.07 16.89
C PHE A 36 -5.03 1.63 18.12
N ALA A 37 -5.00 0.86 19.20
CA ALA A 37 -4.21 1.17 20.38
C ALA A 37 -2.84 0.48 20.26
N ALA A 38 -1.79 1.26 20.51
CA ALA A 38 -0.40 0.80 20.47
C ALA A 38 0.46 1.72 21.36
N ASP A 39 1.56 1.21 21.85
CA ASP A 39 2.69 2.03 22.27
C ASP A 39 3.53 2.46 21.07
N HIS A 40 4.54 3.30 21.29
CA HIS A 40 5.42 3.77 20.22
C HIS A 40 6.16 2.62 19.51
N ALA A 41 6.60 1.61 20.24
CA ALA A 41 7.33 0.47 19.68
C ALA A 41 6.45 -0.35 18.73
N LEU A 42 5.21 -0.63 19.12
CA LEU A 42 4.25 -1.34 18.24
C LEU A 42 3.85 -0.48 17.04
N ALA A 43 3.71 0.84 17.19
CA ALA A 43 3.42 1.75 16.08
C ALA A 43 4.57 1.80 15.06
N CYS A 44 5.83 1.82 15.52
CA CYS A 44 7.01 1.68 14.68
C CYS A 44 7.06 0.30 13.99
N ARG A 45 6.76 -0.78 14.73
CA ARG A 45 6.63 -2.13 14.17
C ARG A 45 5.55 -2.19 13.08
N ALA A 46 4.39 -1.60 13.31
CA ALA A 46 3.32 -1.48 12.31
C ALA A 46 3.79 -0.71 11.07
N THR A 47 4.52 0.41 11.26
CA THR A 47 5.10 1.17 10.15
C THR A 47 6.08 0.34 9.30
N PHE A 48 6.81 -0.56 9.92
CA PHE A 48 7.80 -1.43 9.26
C PHE A 48 7.16 -2.64 8.54
N TRP A 49 6.10 -3.25 9.13
CA TRP A 49 5.58 -4.55 8.70
C TRP A 49 4.27 -4.50 7.92
N LEU A 50 3.45 -3.41 8.04
CA LEU A 50 2.17 -3.34 7.33
C LEU A 50 2.37 -3.26 5.81
N ARG A 51 1.71 -4.17 5.11
CA ARG A 51 1.81 -4.31 3.65
C ARG A 51 0.77 -3.48 2.91
N SER A 52 -0.46 -3.43 3.43
CA SER A 52 -1.57 -2.69 2.83
C SER A 52 -1.63 -1.22 3.24
N ALA A 53 -0.87 -0.81 4.26
CA ALA A 53 -0.84 0.57 4.73
C ALA A 53 -0.09 1.51 3.77
N VAL A 54 -0.54 2.75 3.73
CA VAL A 54 0.16 3.88 3.07
C VAL A 54 0.80 4.83 4.07
N ARG A 55 0.29 4.86 5.32
CA ARG A 55 0.85 5.63 6.45
C ARG A 55 0.46 5.01 7.77
N VAL A 56 1.29 5.25 8.78
CA VAL A 56 0.97 5.04 10.19
C VAL A 56 1.19 6.36 10.92
N LEU A 57 0.15 6.81 11.60
CA LEU A 57 0.07 8.12 12.23
C LEU A 57 -0.05 7.97 13.76
N GLU A 58 0.86 8.61 14.48
CA GLU A 58 0.90 8.63 15.93
C GLU A 58 0.15 9.87 16.46
N PRO A 59 -0.81 9.74 17.38
CA PRO A 59 -1.64 10.85 17.81
C PRO A 59 -0.88 11.82 18.72
N VAL A 60 -1.04 13.13 18.46
CA VAL A 60 -0.51 14.20 19.31
C VAL A 60 -1.64 14.84 20.11
N THR A 61 -2.68 15.31 19.43
CA THR A 61 -3.87 15.89 20.07
C THR A 61 -5.10 15.69 19.20
N ALA A 62 -6.27 15.78 19.82
CA ALA A 62 -7.55 15.74 19.13
C ALA A 62 -8.58 16.61 19.85
N GLY A 63 -9.55 17.11 19.10
CA GLY A 63 -10.66 17.92 19.63
C GLY A 63 -11.67 18.23 18.54
N ARG A 64 -12.75 18.90 18.92
CA ARG A 64 -13.73 19.43 17.98
C ARG A 64 -13.39 20.88 17.69
N VAL A 65 -13.36 21.26 16.42
CA VAL A 65 -13.10 22.65 16.00
C VAL A 65 -14.11 23.07 14.94
N GLY A 66 -14.66 24.27 15.08
CA GLY A 66 -15.60 24.87 14.13
C GLY A 66 -15.00 26.00 13.28
N ASP A 67 -13.85 26.54 13.70
CA ASP A 67 -13.18 27.66 13.04
C ASP A 67 -11.65 27.60 13.16
N PHE A 68 -10.98 28.55 12.55
CA PHE A 68 -9.51 28.62 12.53
C PHE A 68 -8.89 29.04 13.87
N ASP A 69 -9.61 29.77 14.72
CA ASP A 69 -9.10 30.19 16.02
C ASP A 69 -9.12 29.01 16.99
N GLN A 70 -10.20 28.23 17.01
CA GLN A 70 -10.28 26.97 17.76
C GLN A 70 -9.22 25.94 17.25
N LEU A 71 -8.94 25.91 15.93
CA LEU A 71 -7.88 25.07 15.39
C LEU A 71 -6.50 25.50 15.88
N TYR A 72 -6.25 26.81 15.91
CA TYR A 72 -5.00 27.36 16.46
C TYR A 72 -4.84 27.03 17.94
N ASP A 73 -5.89 27.20 18.75
CA ASP A 73 -5.89 26.90 20.17
C ASP A 73 -5.62 25.41 20.43
N LEU A 74 -6.32 24.52 19.71
CA LEU A 74 -6.07 23.08 19.78
C LEU A 74 -4.62 22.73 19.45
N ALA A 75 -4.08 23.33 18.38
CA ALA A 75 -2.73 23.09 17.93
C ALA A 75 -1.65 23.72 18.84
N SER A 76 -1.97 24.74 19.62
CA SER A 76 -1.07 25.37 20.58
C SER A 76 -0.90 24.57 21.88
N GLY A 77 -1.83 23.65 22.19
CA GLY A 77 -1.84 22.89 23.45
C GLY A 77 -0.66 21.94 23.66
N PRO A 78 -0.25 21.14 22.66
CA PRO A 78 0.82 20.16 22.83
C PRO A 78 2.18 20.79 23.16
N ARG A 79 3.03 20.02 23.85
CA ARG A 79 4.41 20.41 24.12
C ARG A 79 5.29 20.13 22.89
N TRP A 80 5.13 20.96 21.86
CA TRP A 80 5.86 20.82 20.60
C TRP A 80 7.37 20.87 20.76
N GLU A 81 7.86 21.55 21.77
CA GLU A 81 9.27 21.61 22.15
C GLU A 81 9.85 20.23 22.50
N ASP A 82 9.04 19.28 22.93
CA ASP A 82 9.47 17.90 23.20
C ASP A 82 9.43 17.02 21.95
N LEU A 83 8.52 17.33 21.03
CA LEU A 83 8.27 16.56 19.81
C LEU A 83 9.10 16.99 18.61
N ILE A 84 9.57 18.25 18.58
CA ILE A 84 10.39 18.84 17.53
C ILE A 84 11.65 19.40 18.17
N GLY A 85 12.77 18.71 17.99
CA GLY A 85 14.05 19.11 18.58
C GLY A 85 14.60 20.42 18.00
N PRO A 86 15.61 21.03 18.63
CA PRO A 86 16.12 22.38 18.24
C PRO A 86 16.70 22.46 16.83
N ARG A 87 17.12 21.34 16.26
CA ARG A 87 17.71 21.23 14.92
C ARG A 87 16.82 20.49 13.92
N HIS A 88 15.64 20.03 14.37
CA HIS A 88 14.73 19.30 13.51
C HIS A 88 13.85 20.25 12.71
N THR A 89 13.62 19.87 11.47
CA THR A 89 12.66 20.49 10.58
C THR A 89 11.30 19.85 10.72
N PHE A 90 10.24 20.59 10.39
CA PHE A 90 8.89 20.02 10.37
C PHE A 90 8.07 20.59 9.21
N ALA A 91 6.98 19.89 8.86
CA ALA A 91 5.95 20.39 7.97
C ALA A 91 4.58 19.90 8.40
N VAL A 92 3.53 20.63 8.04
CA VAL A 92 2.15 20.25 8.29
C VAL A 92 1.44 20.00 6.97
N HIS A 93 0.82 18.83 6.85
CA HIS A 93 -0.07 18.48 5.74
C HIS A 93 -1.48 18.25 6.25
N ALA A 94 -2.48 18.88 5.61
CA ALA A 94 -3.87 18.77 6.00
C ALA A 94 -4.69 17.91 5.05
N THR A 95 -5.58 17.10 5.63
CA THR A 95 -6.68 16.42 4.94
C THR A 95 -7.97 16.83 5.61
N VAL A 96 -8.87 17.44 4.86
CA VAL A 96 -10.17 17.90 5.36
C VAL A 96 -11.27 17.20 4.58
N THR A 97 -12.21 16.58 5.29
CA THR A 97 -13.37 15.90 4.72
C THR A 97 -14.62 16.37 5.43
N ASN A 98 -15.54 17.03 4.71
CA ASN A 98 -16.79 17.54 5.23
C ASN A 98 -16.60 18.41 6.50
N GLY A 99 -15.50 19.15 6.60
CA GLY A 99 -15.16 19.96 7.77
C GLY A 99 -15.49 21.45 7.58
N PRO A 100 -15.28 22.26 8.62
CA PRO A 100 -15.54 23.70 8.59
C PRO A 100 -14.53 24.47 7.73
N PHE A 101 -13.46 23.83 7.26
CA PHE A 101 -12.39 24.47 6.51
C PHE A 101 -12.52 24.18 5.02
N THR A 102 -12.74 25.19 4.21
CA THR A 102 -12.78 25.09 2.72
C THR A 102 -11.37 25.03 2.13
N ASP A 103 -10.41 25.71 2.74
CA ASP A 103 -8.99 25.72 2.33
C ASP A 103 -8.14 24.88 3.30
N ARG A 104 -7.81 23.65 2.85
CA ARG A 104 -6.92 22.74 3.58
C ARG A 104 -5.50 23.29 3.73
N HIS A 105 -5.02 24.11 2.76
CA HIS A 105 -3.69 24.68 2.82
C HIS A 105 -3.62 25.74 3.93
N PHE A 106 -4.63 26.59 4.03
CA PHE A 106 -4.73 27.58 5.10
C PHE A 106 -4.86 26.91 6.47
N ALA A 107 -5.63 25.81 6.59
CA ALA A 107 -5.70 25.03 7.83
C ALA A 107 -4.31 24.48 8.24
N ALA A 108 -3.53 23.97 7.29
CA ALA A 108 -2.16 23.53 7.57
C ALA A 108 -1.25 24.69 8.02
N LEU A 109 -1.40 25.88 7.43
CA LEU A 109 -0.65 27.09 7.84
C LEU A 109 -1.00 27.54 9.26
N LYS A 110 -2.29 27.51 9.64
CA LYS A 110 -2.72 27.84 11.01
C LYS A 110 -2.09 26.91 12.05
N VAL A 111 -2.10 25.60 11.77
CA VAL A 111 -1.42 24.61 12.65
C VAL A 111 0.07 24.87 12.71
N LYS A 112 0.72 25.14 11.56
CA LYS A 112 2.15 25.48 11.50
C LYS A 112 2.46 26.71 12.36
N ASP A 113 1.63 27.76 12.28
CA ASP A 113 1.84 28.98 13.03
C ASP A 113 1.70 28.73 14.55
N ALA A 114 0.70 27.97 14.99
CA ALA A 114 0.54 27.56 16.38
C ALA A 114 1.77 26.79 16.91
N VAL A 115 2.30 25.84 16.13
CA VAL A 115 3.51 25.08 16.46
C VAL A 115 4.71 26.00 16.59
N VAL A 116 4.91 26.89 15.61
CA VAL A 116 6.03 27.88 15.61
C VAL A 116 5.96 28.80 16.81
N ASP A 117 4.79 29.36 17.10
CA ASP A 117 4.60 30.32 18.20
C ASP A 117 4.82 29.66 19.54
N ARG A 118 4.33 28.43 19.74
CA ARG A 118 4.58 27.65 20.95
C ARG A 118 6.07 27.38 21.17
N ILE A 119 6.78 26.89 20.16
CA ILE A 119 8.23 26.59 20.26
C ILE A 119 9.01 27.89 20.48
N ARG A 120 8.66 28.97 19.79
CA ARG A 120 9.32 30.28 19.98
C ARG A 120 9.13 30.81 21.38
N ALA A 121 7.94 30.69 21.94
CA ALA A 121 7.66 31.12 23.31
C ALA A 121 8.50 30.33 24.35
N GLN A 122 8.72 29.04 24.12
CA GLN A 122 9.47 28.19 25.06
C GLN A 122 11.00 28.25 24.88
N ARG A 123 11.48 28.41 23.63
CA ARG A 123 12.91 28.31 23.30
C ARG A 123 13.56 29.61 22.81
N GLY A 124 12.79 30.70 22.65
CA GLY A 124 13.24 31.98 22.14
C GLY A 124 13.58 32.00 20.64
N ARG A 125 13.49 30.85 19.93
CA ARG A 125 13.76 30.74 18.50
C ARG A 125 12.70 29.94 17.78
N ARG A 126 12.52 30.22 16.48
CA ARG A 126 11.58 29.50 15.61
C ARG A 126 12.21 28.17 15.17
N PRO A 127 11.41 27.09 15.03
CA PRO A 127 11.84 25.87 14.36
C PRO A 127 11.93 26.10 12.84
N ASP A 128 12.76 25.32 12.17
CA ASP A 128 12.87 25.34 10.72
C ASP A 128 11.75 24.52 10.05
N VAL A 129 11.31 24.96 8.87
CA VAL A 129 10.24 24.31 8.08
C VAL A 129 10.83 23.76 6.80
N GLU A 130 10.69 22.45 6.56
CA GLU A 130 11.07 21.77 5.33
C GLU A 130 9.86 21.01 4.77
N ARG A 131 9.47 21.30 3.53
CA ARG A 131 8.22 20.79 2.94
C ARG A 131 8.35 19.41 2.30
N HIS A 132 9.52 19.09 1.79
CA HIS A 132 9.69 17.87 0.98
C HIS A 132 10.08 16.65 1.82
N ASP A 133 11.07 16.77 2.70
CA ASP A 133 11.52 15.70 3.60
C ASP A 133 11.78 16.23 5.02
N PRO A 134 10.72 16.66 5.74
CA PRO A 134 10.87 17.14 7.10
C PRO A 134 11.28 16.00 8.04
N ASP A 135 12.06 16.33 9.07
CA ASP A 135 12.39 15.36 10.11
C ASP A 135 11.16 14.91 10.89
N VAL A 136 10.25 15.84 11.16
CA VAL A 136 8.98 15.57 11.88
C VAL A 136 7.78 15.99 11.01
N PRO A 137 7.28 15.12 10.13
CA PRO A 137 6.08 15.41 9.35
C PRO A 137 4.83 15.30 10.24
N LEU A 138 4.03 16.37 10.23
CA LEU A 138 2.76 16.45 10.95
C LEU A 138 1.58 16.29 9.98
N ARG A 139 0.51 15.62 10.45
CA ARG A 139 -0.74 15.43 9.72
C ARG A 139 -1.91 16.00 10.49
N LEU A 140 -2.58 16.98 9.89
CA LEU A 140 -3.89 17.44 10.31
C LEU A 140 -4.95 16.62 9.57
N VAL A 141 -5.81 15.95 10.31
CA VAL A 141 -6.95 15.20 9.76
C VAL A 141 -8.23 15.76 10.36
N VAL A 142 -9.11 16.31 9.51
CA VAL A 142 -10.40 16.86 9.89
C VAL A 142 -11.51 16.07 9.23
N ARG A 143 -12.48 15.61 10.01
CA ARG A 143 -13.69 14.90 9.57
C ARG A 143 -14.92 15.51 10.24
N GLY A 144 -15.69 16.29 9.49
CA GLY A 144 -16.68 17.16 10.13
C GLY A 144 -15.98 18.14 11.07
N GLU A 145 -16.39 18.21 12.32
CA GLU A 145 -15.73 19.01 13.35
C GLU A 145 -14.63 18.25 14.10
N GLU A 146 -14.57 16.91 13.96
CA GLU A 146 -13.56 16.09 14.60
C GLU A 146 -12.20 16.34 14.00
N THR A 147 -11.26 16.81 14.79
CA THR A 147 -9.93 17.24 14.37
C THR A 147 -8.86 16.48 15.13
N TYR A 148 -7.88 15.99 14.40
CA TYR A 148 -6.77 15.20 14.90
C TYR A 148 -5.45 15.74 14.38
N LEU A 149 -4.46 15.88 15.25
CA LEU A 149 -3.07 16.14 14.88
C LEU A 149 -2.24 14.90 15.20
N PHE A 150 -1.45 14.49 14.21
CA PHE A 150 -0.59 13.31 14.29
C PHE A 150 0.84 13.65 13.90
N ARG A 151 1.81 12.87 14.41
CA ARG A 151 3.12 12.68 13.76
C ARG A 151 2.99 11.56 12.73
N ASP A 152 3.56 11.74 11.54
CA ASP A 152 3.60 10.71 10.50
C ASP A 152 4.87 9.87 10.68
N LEU A 153 4.73 8.64 11.18
CA LEU A 153 5.87 7.76 11.44
C LEU A 153 6.60 7.34 10.16
N ALA A 154 5.87 7.30 9.05
CA ALA A 154 6.40 6.84 7.78
C ALA A 154 7.27 7.90 7.07
N GLY A 155 6.85 9.16 7.09
CA GLY A 155 7.42 10.23 6.25
C GLY A 155 7.01 10.07 4.80
N GLU A 156 7.82 9.43 3.98
CA GLU A 156 7.42 9.03 2.64
C GLU A 156 6.36 7.91 2.69
N SER A 157 5.43 7.92 1.75
CA SER A 157 4.33 6.94 1.73
C SER A 157 4.83 5.50 1.69
N LEU A 158 4.23 4.62 2.50
CA LEU A 158 4.65 3.23 2.68
C LEU A 158 4.53 2.37 1.42
N HIS A 159 3.68 2.76 0.45
CA HIS A 159 3.62 2.05 -0.82
C HIS A 159 4.93 2.15 -1.62
N ARG A 160 5.72 3.21 -1.44
CA ARG A 160 7.04 3.33 -2.04
C ARG A 160 8.04 2.44 -1.30
N ARG A 161 8.11 1.17 -1.70
CA ARG A 161 8.99 0.16 -1.09
C ARG A 161 10.48 0.38 -1.39
N GLY A 162 10.80 1.24 -2.38
CA GLY A 162 12.17 1.52 -2.82
C GLY A 162 12.71 0.56 -3.89
N TYR A 163 11.92 -0.41 -4.35
CA TYR A 163 12.38 -1.38 -5.33
C TYR A 163 12.12 -1.00 -6.81
N ARG A 164 11.35 0.06 -7.08
CA ARG A 164 11.10 0.50 -8.46
C ARG A 164 12.22 1.39 -8.97
N PRO A 165 13.05 0.95 -9.92
CA PRO A 165 14.15 1.75 -10.45
C PRO A 165 13.69 2.85 -11.39
N VAL A 166 12.50 2.72 -11.99
CA VAL A 166 11.94 3.64 -12.98
C VAL A 166 10.47 3.92 -12.66
N GLN A 167 10.06 5.18 -12.77
CA GLN A 167 8.65 5.53 -12.72
C GLN A 167 7.99 5.19 -14.06
N VAL A 168 7.13 4.18 -14.05
CA VAL A 168 6.22 3.86 -15.16
C VAL A 168 4.95 4.68 -15.07
N LYS A 169 4.31 4.95 -16.21
CA LYS A 169 2.98 5.60 -16.21
C LYS A 169 1.98 4.72 -15.46
N SER A 170 1.41 5.25 -14.37
CA SER A 170 0.30 4.63 -13.60
C SER A 170 0.50 3.17 -13.17
N PRO A 171 1.60 2.83 -12.50
CA PRO A 171 1.75 1.48 -11.98
C PRO A 171 0.72 1.23 -10.86
N LEU A 172 0.31 -0.04 -10.70
CA LEU A 172 -0.42 -0.44 -9.51
C LEU A 172 0.44 -0.15 -8.27
N SER A 173 -0.14 0.50 -7.25
CA SER A 173 0.55 0.75 -5.98
C SER A 173 0.92 -0.57 -5.31
N GLU A 174 2.13 -0.67 -4.77
CA GLU A 174 2.64 -1.84 -4.06
C GLU A 174 1.76 -2.21 -2.87
N ALA A 175 1.33 -1.21 -2.08
CA ALA A 175 0.43 -1.44 -0.96
C ALA A 175 -0.95 -1.95 -1.40
N VAL A 176 -1.43 -1.49 -2.56
CA VAL A 176 -2.68 -2.01 -3.15
C VAL A 176 -2.48 -3.44 -3.63
N ALA A 177 -1.42 -3.73 -4.36
CA ALA A 177 -1.14 -5.09 -4.85
C ALA A 177 -1.00 -6.08 -3.69
N ALA A 178 -0.25 -5.73 -2.65
CA ALA A 178 -0.12 -6.54 -1.44
C ALA A 178 -1.47 -6.74 -0.74
N GLY A 179 -2.27 -5.67 -0.57
CA GLY A 179 -3.59 -5.75 0.04
C GLY A 179 -4.57 -6.61 -0.76
N LEU A 180 -4.54 -6.54 -2.09
CA LEU A 180 -5.34 -7.40 -2.96
C LEU A 180 -4.91 -8.87 -2.89
N LEU A 181 -3.61 -9.15 -2.81
CA LEU A 181 -3.10 -10.50 -2.58
C LEU A 181 -3.52 -11.04 -1.21
N LEU A 182 -3.54 -10.21 -0.17
CA LEU A 182 -4.01 -10.59 1.17
C LEU A 182 -5.53 -10.87 1.22
N LEU A 183 -6.32 -10.31 0.28
CA LEU A 183 -7.74 -10.65 0.11
C LEU A 183 -7.97 -11.98 -0.60
N THR A 184 -6.93 -12.57 -1.20
CA THR A 184 -7.05 -13.89 -1.82
C THR A 184 -6.99 -14.98 -0.75
N GLU A 185 -7.45 -16.18 -1.09
CA GLU A 185 -7.32 -17.36 -0.24
C GLU A 185 -5.96 -18.08 -0.46
N TRP A 186 -4.95 -17.37 -1.02
CA TRP A 186 -3.65 -17.96 -1.30
C TRP A 186 -2.87 -18.28 -0.01
N ASP A 187 -2.38 -19.50 0.06
CA ASP A 187 -1.63 -20.04 1.20
C ASP A 187 -0.19 -19.54 1.33
N ARG A 188 0.30 -18.76 0.34
CA ARG A 188 1.67 -18.24 0.21
C ARG A 188 2.73 -19.34 0.08
N GLN A 189 2.32 -20.55 -0.32
CA GLN A 189 3.18 -21.72 -0.48
C GLN A 189 2.93 -22.48 -1.79
N SER A 190 1.98 -22.01 -2.59
CA SER A 190 1.59 -22.63 -3.85
C SER A 190 1.87 -21.69 -5.05
N PRO A 191 1.98 -22.24 -6.30
CA PRO A 191 2.37 -21.50 -7.46
C PRO A 191 1.44 -20.36 -7.85
N VAL A 192 2.02 -19.20 -8.22
CA VAL A 192 1.30 -18.01 -8.68
C VAL A 192 1.69 -17.64 -10.10
N LEU A 193 0.71 -17.17 -10.88
CA LEU A 193 0.95 -16.68 -12.24
C LEU A 193 0.16 -15.39 -12.49
N ASP A 194 0.85 -14.39 -13.06
CA ASP A 194 0.25 -13.14 -13.57
C ASP A 194 0.44 -13.06 -15.08
N PRO A 195 -0.62 -13.27 -15.91
CA PRO A 195 -0.51 -13.24 -17.37
C PRO A 195 -0.54 -11.83 -17.98
N PHE A 196 -0.65 -10.77 -17.15
CA PHE A 196 -0.62 -9.37 -17.53
C PHE A 196 0.23 -8.59 -16.54
N CYS A 197 1.43 -9.07 -16.26
CA CYS A 197 2.24 -8.61 -15.13
C CYS A 197 2.74 -7.17 -15.25
N GLY A 198 2.82 -6.61 -16.46
CA GLY A 198 3.35 -5.28 -16.68
C GLY A 198 4.73 -5.12 -16.02
N SER A 199 4.88 -4.15 -15.14
CA SER A 199 6.12 -3.93 -14.36
C SER A 199 6.29 -4.90 -13.18
N GLY A 200 5.53 -6.00 -13.10
CA GLY A 200 5.71 -7.10 -12.16
C GLY A 200 5.18 -6.89 -10.75
N THR A 201 4.37 -5.86 -10.49
CA THR A 201 3.99 -5.49 -9.11
C THR A 201 3.34 -6.63 -8.33
N PHE A 202 2.36 -7.34 -8.90
CA PHE A 202 1.72 -8.48 -8.21
C PHE A 202 2.71 -9.60 -7.91
N VAL A 203 3.56 -9.95 -8.87
CA VAL A 203 4.52 -11.08 -8.73
C VAL A 203 5.60 -10.74 -7.69
N VAL A 204 6.10 -9.49 -7.68
CA VAL A 204 7.08 -9.02 -6.69
C VAL A 204 6.47 -8.98 -5.28
N GLU A 205 5.25 -8.46 -5.12
CA GLU A 205 4.56 -8.45 -3.81
C GLU A 205 4.16 -9.87 -3.38
N ALA A 206 3.81 -10.76 -4.30
CA ALA A 206 3.59 -12.19 -3.98
C ALA A 206 4.89 -12.86 -3.49
N ALA A 207 6.01 -12.59 -4.14
CA ALA A 207 7.32 -13.07 -3.69
C ALA A 207 7.68 -12.50 -2.31
N ALA A 208 7.43 -11.21 -2.06
CA ALA A 208 7.66 -10.59 -0.77
C ALA A 208 6.79 -11.21 0.35
N LEU A 209 5.53 -11.56 0.03
CA LEU A 209 4.62 -12.26 0.95
C LEU A 209 5.10 -13.69 1.24
N ALA A 210 5.46 -14.44 0.20
CA ALA A 210 5.93 -15.82 0.32
C ALA A 210 7.27 -15.93 1.04
N ALA A 211 8.19 -15.01 0.74
CA ALA A 211 9.51 -14.94 1.39
C ALA A 211 9.48 -14.32 2.80
N ASP A 212 8.33 -13.87 3.28
CA ASP A 212 8.17 -13.10 4.53
C ASP A 212 9.09 -11.87 4.59
N ARG A 213 9.35 -11.24 3.44
CA ARG A 213 10.14 -10.02 3.35
C ARG A 213 9.33 -8.83 3.85
N ALA A 214 9.79 -8.15 4.88
CA ALA A 214 9.15 -6.96 5.41
C ALA A 214 9.08 -5.83 4.36
N PRO A 215 7.94 -5.15 4.17
CA PRO A 215 7.83 -4.03 3.22
C PRO A 215 8.74 -2.85 3.57
N GLY A 216 9.09 -2.69 4.85
CA GLY A 216 9.98 -1.66 5.34
C GLY A 216 11.48 -1.98 5.23
N PHE A 217 11.86 -3.17 4.73
CA PHE A 217 13.23 -3.70 4.82
C PHE A 217 14.29 -2.80 4.19
N SER A 218 14.00 -2.18 3.04
CA SER A 218 14.97 -1.42 2.24
C SER A 218 14.77 0.09 2.30
N ARG A 219 14.06 0.59 3.33
CA ARG A 219 13.78 2.02 3.45
C ARG A 219 14.04 2.55 4.87
N SER A 220 14.14 3.87 5.00
CA SER A 220 14.11 4.60 6.26
C SER A 220 12.72 5.22 6.52
N PHE A 221 12.50 5.63 7.75
CA PHE A 221 11.24 6.20 8.21
C PHE A 221 11.48 7.53 8.93
N ALA A 222 10.51 8.44 8.91
CA ALA A 222 10.61 9.69 9.64
C ALA A 222 10.79 9.47 11.15
N ALA A 223 10.12 8.47 11.71
CA ALA A 223 10.23 8.13 13.14
C ALA A 223 11.66 7.73 13.60
N GLU A 224 12.54 7.36 12.66
CA GLU A 224 13.96 7.13 12.98
C GLU A 224 14.70 8.43 13.32
N ARG A 225 14.21 9.58 12.81
CA ARG A 225 14.79 10.90 12.98
C ARG A 225 14.13 11.72 14.10
N PHE A 226 13.04 11.22 14.71
CA PHE A 226 12.35 11.95 15.77
C PHE A 226 13.27 12.19 16.98
N PRO A 227 13.08 13.29 17.75
CA PRO A 227 13.87 13.56 18.96
C PRO A 227 13.81 12.42 19.99
N ASP A 228 12.68 11.71 20.04
CA ASP A 228 12.41 10.54 20.87
C ASP A 228 12.58 9.21 20.11
N GLY A 229 13.26 9.24 18.96
CA GLY A 229 13.50 8.06 18.13
C GLY A 229 14.38 7.02 18.81
N ASP A 230 14.00 5.75 18.73
CA ASP A 230 14.76 4.61 19.27
C ASP A 230 15.50 3.86 18.16
N ALA A 231 16.76 4.24 17.93
CA ALA A 231 17.61 3.57 16.94
C ALA A 231 17.84 2.06 17.25
N ALA A 232 17.78 1.65 18.52
CA ALA A 232 17.91 0.25 18.89
C ALA A 232 16.65 -0.55 18.49
N LEU A 233 15.46 0.05 18.61
CA LEU A 233 14.22 -0.55 18.12
C LEU A 233 14.29 -0.81 16.61
N TRP A 234 14.67 0.18 15.82
CA TRP A 234 14.76 0.05 14.37
C TRP A 234 15.81 -0.99 13.93
N ARG A 235 16.92 -1.07 14.63
CA ARG A 235 17.93 -2.13 14.42
C ARG A 235 17.32 -3.52 14.68
N ARG A 236 16.64 -3.73 15.83
CA ARG A 236 15.95 -5.00 16.14
C ARG A 236 14.92 -5.39 15.11
N LEU A 237 14.11 -4.42 14.60
CA LEU A 237 13.12 -4.69 13.55
C LEU A 237 13.79 -5.15 12.25
N ARG A 238 14.96 -4.58 11.89
CA ARG A 238 15.70 -5.01 10.69
C ARG A 238 16.38 -6.37 10.89
N GLU A 239 16.87 -6.68 12.07
CA GLU A 239 17.44 -7.99 12.44
C GLU A 239 16.35 -9.06 12.37
N GLU A 240 15.20 -8.85 13.02
CA GLU A 240 14.06 -9.74 12.93
C GLU A 240 13.62 -9.98 11.47
N ALA A 241 13.59 -8.94 10.65
CA ALA A 241 13.21 -9.08 9.26
C ALA A 241 14.22 -9.88 8.42
N ARG A 242 15.52 -9.84 8.77
CA ARG A 242 16.52 -10.70 8.14
C ARG A 242 16.35 -12.17 8.55
N ASP A 243 16.10 -12.42 9.83
CA ASP A 243 15.95 -13.78 10.37
C ASP A 243 14.69 -14.47 9.83
N ARG A 244 13.64 -13.72 9.56
CA ARG A 244 12.39 -14.22 9.00
C ARG A 244 12.43 -14.45 7.49
N LEU A 245 13.36 -13.83 6.79
CA LEU A 245 13.42 -13.89 5.33
C LEU A 245 13.68 -15.33 4.85
N ARG A 246 12.80 -15.85 4.00
CA ARG A 246 12.95 -17.12 3.32
C ARG A 246 13.67 -16.92 1.99
N PRO A 247 14.93 -17.33 1.85
CA PRO A 247 15.72 -17.06 0.65
C PRO A 247 15.36 -17.95 -0.55
N LYS A 248 14.57 -18.99 -0.34
CA LYS A 248 14.11 -19.93 -1.38
C LYS A 248 12.64 -20.28 -1.18
N LEU A 249 11.95 -20.49 -2.29
CA LEU A 249 10.58 -20.96 -2.33
C LEU A 249 10.53 -22.34 -2.99
N GLY A 250 9.65 -23.23 -2.50
CA GLY A 250 9.46 -24.57 -3.07
C GLY A 250 8.49 -24.61 -4.26
N PHE A 251 8.11 -23.46 -4.82
CA PHE A 251 7.10 -23.30 -5.87
C PHE A 251 7.42 -22.12 -6.78
N ALA A 252 6.77 -22.07 -7.94
CA ALA A 252 7.02 -21.08 -8.96
C ALA A 252 6.16 -19.81 -8.77
N LEU A 253 6.78 -18.65 -9.01
CA LEU A 253 6.12 -17.35 -9.17
C LEU A 253 6.48 -16.82 -10.55
N LEU A 254 5.49 -16.67 -11.44
CA LEU A 254 5.72 -16.32 -12.84
C LEU A 254 4.89 -15.10 -13.24
N GLY A 255 5.56 -14.10 -13.80
CA GLY A 255 4.95 -12.97 -14.49
C GLY A 255 5.11 -13.10 -16.01
N VAL A 256 4.04 -12.86 -16.74
CA VAL A 256 4.04 -12.87 -18.20
C VAL A 256 3.46 -11.56 -18.71
N ASP A 257 4.07 -10.98 -19.72
CA ASP A 257 3.55 -9.82 -20.44
C ASP A 257 3.99 -9.88 -21.92
N ARG A 258 3.18 -9.36 -22.82
CA ARG A 258 3.52 -9.32 -24.24
C ARG A 258 4.59 -8.26 -24.57
N HIS A 259 4.80 -7.28 -23.69
CA HIS A 259 5.73 -6.18 -23.88
C HIS A 259 7.07 -6.45 -23.23
N ASP A 260 8.12 -6.61 -24.05
CA ASP A 260 9.49 -6.84 -23.57
C ASP A 260 10.00 -5.75 -22.63
N GLY A 261 9.72 -4.47 -22.94
CA GLY A 261 10.08 -3.35 -22.08
C GLY A 261 9.45 -3.42 -20.67
N ALA A 262 8.20 -3.91 -20.56
CA ALA A 262 7.55 -4.12 -19.26
C ALA A 262 8.23 -5.25 -18.49
N ILE A 263 8.58 -6.35 -19.14
CA ILE A 263 9.34 -7.47 -18.55
C ILE A 263 10.73 -7.03 -18.08
N GLY A 264 11.42 -6.18 -18.84
CA GLY A 264 12.69 -5.58 -18.43
C GLY A 264 12.56 -4.81 -17.10
N ILE A 265 11.52 -3.99 -16.97
CA ILE A 265 11.22 -3.25 -15.73
C ILE A 265 10.84 -4.19 -14.59
N ALA A 266 10.05 -5.24 -14.86
CA ALA A 266 9.65 -6.24 -13.86
C ALA A 266 10.87 -6.98 -13.28
N LYS A 267 11.80 -7.42 -14.13
CA LYS A 267 13.06 -8.05 -13.71
C LYS A 267 13.91 -7.11 -12.86
N ALA A 268 14.08 -5.86 -13.29
CA ALA A 268 14.83 -4.85 -12.54
C ALA A 268 14.17 -4.54 -11.19
N SER A 269 12.83 -4.48 -11.12
CA SER A 269 12.08 -4.28 -9.88
C SER A 269 12.28 -5.44 -8.90
N ALA A 270 12.18 -6.68 -9.37
CA ALA A 270 12.41 -7.87 -8.55
C ALA A 270 13.86 -7.95 -8.04
N GLN A 271 14.84 -7.61 -8.89
CA GLN A 271 16.26 -7.56 -8.52
C GLN A 271 16.49 -6.50 -7.43
N SER A 272 15.96 -5.29 -7.61
CA SER A 272 16.07 -4.20 -6.64
C SER A 272 15.36 -4.53 -5.31
N ALA A 273 14.29 -5.32 -5.36
CA ALA A 273 13.64 -5.86 -4.18
C ALA A 273 14.47 -6.95 -3.47
N GLY A 274 15.56 -7.45 -4.08
CA GLY A 274 16.31 -8.61 -3.57
C GLY A 274 15.49 -9.92 -3.64
N LEU A 275 14.57 -10.02 -4.61
CA LEU A 275 13.67 -11.14 -4.83
C LEU A 275 13.83 -11.74 -6.24
N GLY A 276 14.83 -11.30 -7.00
CA GLY A 276 15.04 -11.70 -8.39
C GLY A 276 15.13 -13.21 -8.60
N GLU A 277 15.77 -13.92 -7.67
CA GLU A 277 15.93 -15.38 -7.72
C GLU A 277 14.64 -16.15 -7.35
N LEU A 278 13.62 -15.47 -6.82
CA LEU A 278 12.36 -16.08 -6.39
C LEU A 278 11.25 -15.97 -7.44
N VAL A 279 11.48 -15.19 -8.50
CA VAL A 279 10.46 -14.88 -9.51
C VAL A 279 11.00 -15.09 -10.92
N GLU A 280 10.16 -15.55 -11.82
CA GLU A 280 10.44 -15.67 -13.24
C GLU A 280 9.58 -14.71 -14.05
N PHE A 281 10.15 -14.13 -15.12
CA PHE A 281 9.41 -13.24 -16.03
C PHE A 281 9.65 -13.66 -17.48
N LYS A 282 8.55 -13.76 -18.26
CA LYS A 282 8.57 -14.19 -19.67
C LYS A 282 7.83 -13.20 -20.55
N VAL A 283 8.39 -12.94 -21.74
CA VAL A 283 7.67 -12.23 -22.80
C VAL A 283 6.80 -13.24 -23.54
N ALA A 284 5.48 -13.11 -23.43
CA ALA A 284 4.53 -13.94 -24.15
C ALA A 284 3.14 -13.30 -24.17
N ASP A 285 2.30 -13.69 -25.13
CA ASP A 285 0.91 -13.26 -25.23
C ASP A 285 0.00 -14.22 -24.44
N ALA A 286 -0.79 -13.68 -23.53
CA ALA A 286 -1.75 -14.44 -22.72
C ALA A 286 -2.75 -15.25 -23.58
N ALA A 287 -3.03 -14.82 -24.82
CA ALA A 287 -3.91 -15.54 -25.72
C ALA A 287 -3.37 -16.93 -26.11
N THR A 288 -2.05 -17.07 -26.21
CA THR A 288 -1.39 -18.29 -26.71
C THR A 288 -0.49 -18.97 -25.70
N PHE A 289 -0.13 -18.28 -24.60
CA PHE A 289 0.78 -18.79 -23.59
C PHE A 289 0.18 -19.98 -22.84
N GLU A 290 0.91 -21.09 -22.84
CA GLU A 290 0.59 -22.27 -22.04
C GLU A 290 1.35 -22.23 -20.70
N PRO A 291 0.65 -22.30 -19.53
CA PRO A 291 1.32 -22.31 -18.25
C PRO A 291 2.27 -23.51 -18.12
N PRO A 292 3.56 -23.29 -17.73
CA PRO A 292 4.50 -24.39 -17.58
C PRO A 292 4.27 -25.26 -16.32
N PHE A 293 3.32 -24.85 -15.48
CA PHE A 293 2.87 -25.55 -14.27
C PHE A 293 1.38 -25.26 -14.04
N ALA A 294 0.74 -26.02 -13.16
CA ALA A 294 -0.62 -25.74 -12.71
C ALA A 294 -0.59 -24.62 -11.65
N PRO A 295 -1.02 -23.40 -11.95
CA PRO A 295 -1.05 -22.34 -10.96
C PRO A 295 -2.19 -22.60 -9.96
N ALA A 296 -1.91 -22.41 -8.66
CA ALA A 296 -2.95 -22.39 -7.63
C ALA A 296 -3.67 -21.04 -7.60
N LEU A 297 -2.91 -19.96 -7.82
CA LEU A 297 -3.40 -18.59 -7.89
C LEU A 297 -3.03 -17.96 -9.23
N VAL A 298 -4.01 -17.38 -9.91
CA VAL A 298 -3.80 -16.44 -11.02
C VAL A 298 -4.26 -15.06 -10.59
N VAL A 299 -3.41 -14.05 -10.74
CA VAL A 299 -3.76 -12.65 -10.52
C VAL A 299 -3.57 -11.88 -11.81
N ALA A 300 -4.42 -10.91 -12.09
CA ALA A 300 -4.28 -10.12 -13.30
C ALA A 300 -4.77 -8.68 -13.10
N ASN A 301 -4.02 -7.74 -13.69
CA ASN A 301 -4.43 -6.36 -13.88
C ASN A 301 -4.41 -6.04 -15.39
N PRO A 302 -5.36 -6.58 -16.18
CA PRO A 302 -5.39 -6.33 -17.61
C PRO A 302 -5.60 -4.83 -17.90
N PRO A 303 -5.30 -4.34 -19.11
CA PRO A 303 -5.47 -2.94 -19.44
C PRO A 303 -6.94 -2.50 -19.39
N TRP A 304 -7.20 -1.34 -18.75
CA TRP A 304 -8.52 -0.70 -18.64
C TRP A 304 -8.37 0.82 -18.44
N GLY A 305 -9.37 1.61 -18.95
CA GLY A 305 -9.40 3.06 -18.86
C GLY A 305 -8.50 3.80 -19.87
N GLU A 306 -8.52 5.12 -19.79
CA GLU A 306 -7.89 6.05 -20.75
C GLU A 306 -6.34 6.06 -20.73
N ARG A 307 -5.73 5.26 -19.87
CA ARG A 307 -4.26 5.25 -19.63
C ARG A 307 -3.49 4.23 -20.46
N VAL A 308 -4.20 3.49 -21.29
CA VAL A 308 -3.60 2.47 -22.18
C VAL A 308 -3.22 3.18 -23.48
N GLY A 309 -2.03 2.83 -24.04
CA GLY A 309 -1.50 3.46 -25.23
C GLY A 309 -2.47 3.41 -26.41
N GLU A 310 -2.43 4.41 -27.28
CA GLU A 310 -3.16 4.41 -28.55
C GLU A 310 -2.83 3.14 -29.34
N GLY A 311 -3.84 2.30 -29.63
CA GLY A 311 -3.72 1.09 -30.42
C GLY A 311 -3.91 -0.25 -29.68
N ASP A 312 -4.05 -0.26 -28.34
CA ASP A 312 -4.38 -1.49 -27.61
C ASP A 312 -5.86 -1.86 -27.79
N ASP A 313 -6.09 -3.03 -28.37
CA ASP A 313 -7.46 -3.61 -28.37
C ASP A 313 -7.77 -4.16 -26.97
N LEU A 314 -8.47 -3.33 -26.17
CA LEU A 314 -8.88 -3.68 -24.82
C LEU A 314 -9.75 -4.94 -24.82
N ILE A 315 -10.66 -5.07 -25.76
CA ILE A 315 -11.58 -6.22 -25.85
C ILE A 315 -10.77 -7.49 -26.12
N ALA A 316 -9.79 -7.45 -27.05
CA ALA A 316 -8.93 -8.58 -27.32
C ALA A 316 -8.13 -9.00 -26.09
N SER A 317 -7.57 -8.05 -25.31
CA SER A 317 -6.84 -8.35 -24.08
C SER A 317 -7.74 -9.06 -23.04
N TRP A 318 -8.97 -8.61 -22.86
CA TRP A 318 -9.91 -9.24 -21.93
C TRP A 318 -10.40 -10.62 -22.41
N ARG A 319 -10.54 -10.83 -23.72
CA ARG A 319 -10.81 -12.15 -24.31
C ARG A 319 -9.61 -13.08 -24.13
N ALA A 320 -8.38 -12.59 -24.35
CA ALA A 320 -7.14 -13.33 -24.12
C ALA A 320 -7.05 -13.80 -22.66
N LEU A 321 -7.37 -12.93 -21.69
CA LEU A 321 -7.45 -13.31 -20.29
C LEU A 321 -8.44 -14.45 -20.06
N GLY A 322 -9.65 -14.34 -20.60
CA GLY A 322 -10.66 -15.40 -20.48
C GLY A 322 -10.22 -16.74 -21.08
N THR A 323 -9.51 -16.71 -22.21
CA THR A 323 -8.92 -17.88 -22.85
C THR A 323 -7.81 -18.47 -21.97
N PHE A 324 -6.93 -17.63 -21.44
CA PHE A 324 -5.86 -18.03 -20.53
C PHE A 324 -6.41 -18.71 -19.25
N LEU A 325 -7.39 -18.11 -18.61
CA LEU A 325 -7.98 -18.67 -17.38
C LEU A 325 -8.52 -20.09 -17.57
N ARG A 326 -9.10 -20.39 -18.74
CA ARG A 326 -9.59 -21.75 -19.05
C ARG A 326 -8.48 -22.80 -19.18
N ARG A 327 -7.22 -22.36 -19.38
CA ARG A 327 -6.03 -23.23 -19.37
C ARG A 327 -5.49 -23.50 -17.96
N CYS A 328 -6.07 -22.84 -16.92
CA CYS A 328 -5.65 -22.98 -15.53
C CYS A 328 -6.74 -23.70 -14.67
N PRO A 329 -7.10 -24.95 -14.98
CA PRO A 329 -8.13 -25.67 -14.24
C PRO A 329 -7.71 -25.89 -12.79
N GLY A 330 -8.63 -25.68 -11.86
CA GLY A 330 -8.40 -25.77 -10.42
C GLY A 330 -7.83 -24.50 -9.79
N ALA A 331 -7.40 -23.52 -10.57
CA ALA A 331 -6.87 -22.27 -10.05
C ALA A 331 -7.95 -21.38 -9.42
N GLN A 332 -7.56 -20.60 -8.42
CA GLN A 332 -8.29 -19.40 -8.01
C GLN A 332 -7.76 -18.23 -8.83
N ALA A 333 -8.61 -17.59 -9.61
CA ALA A 333 -8.20 -16.45 -10.40
C ALA A 333 -8.81 -15.16 -9.85
N TYR A 334 -8.01 -14.11 -9.79
CA TYR A 334 -8.44 -12.80 -9.32
C TYR A 334 -8.05 -11.73 -10.32
N VAL A 335 -9.01 -10.88 -10.69
CA VAL A 335 -8.83 -9.86 -11.73
C VAL A 335 -9.20 -8.49 -11.20
N LEU A 336 -8.29 -7.53 -11.32
CA LEU A 336 -8.57 -6.13 -11.03
C LEU A 336 -9.25 -5.47 -12.24
N SER A 337 -10.41 -4.87 -12.03
CA SER A 337 -11.17 -4.20 -13.10
C SER A 337 -11.74 -2.87 -12.64
N GLY A 338 -11.40 -1.80 -13.35
CA GLY A 338 -12.08 -0.50 -13.28
C GLY A 338 -13.08 -0.28 -14.41
N ALA A 339 -13.27 -1.27 -15.30
CA ALA A 339 -14.13 -1.18 -16.48
C ALA A 339 -15.12 -2.37 -16.52
N PRO A 340 -16.30 -2.22 -15.91
CA PRO A 340 -17.32 -3.30 -15.88
C PRO A 340 -17.73 -3.80 -17.27
N GLU A 341 -17.75 -2.93 -18.27
CA GLU A 341 -18.08 -3.23 -19.66
C GLU A 341 -17.05 -4.15 -20.32
N LEU A 342 -15.78 -4.06 -19.93
CA LEU A 342 -14.71 -4.95 -20.42
C LEU A 342 -14.76 -6.32 -19.75
N THR A 343 -15.16 -6.38 -18.48
CA THR A 343 -15.20 -7.61 -17.67
C THR A 343 -16.03 -8.72 -18.32
N ARG A 344 -17.12 -8.39 -19.04
CA ARG A 344 -17.96 -9.36 -19.75
C ARG A 344 -17.18 -10.18 -20.81
N HIS A 345 -16.10 -9.59 -21.38
CA HIS A 345 -15.31 -10.22 -22.44
C HIS A 345 -14.39 -11.35 -21.93
N ILE A 346 -14.22 -11.52 -20.60
CA ILE A 346 -13.61 -12.72 -20.02
C ILE A 346 -14.46 -13.98 -20.35
N GLY A 347 -15.77 -13.82 -20.51
CA GLY A 347 -16.69 -14.93 -20.79
C GLY A 347 -16.79 -15.94 -19.65
N LEU A 348 -16.52 -15.53 -18.42
CA LEU A 348 -16.67 -16.30 -17.19
C LEU A 348 -17.48 -15.49 -16.17
N ARG A 349 -18.16 -16.18 -15.25
CA ARG A 349 -18.90 -15.55 -14.16
C ARG A 349 -18.03 -15.44 -12.91
N SER A 350 -17.86 -14.22 -12.39
CA SER A 350 -17.19 -14.01 -11.12
C SER A 350 -18.03 -14.55 -9.95
N SER A 351 -17.38 -15.24 -9.02
CA SER A 351 -18.01 -15.80 -7.82
C SER A 351 -18.12 -14.78 -6.69
N GLN A 352 -17.18 -13.86 -6.62
CA GLN A 352 -17.07 -12.84 -5.58
C GLN A 352 -16.48 -11.55 -6.14
N ARG A 353 -16.76 -10.42 -5.46
CA ARG A 353 -16.24 -9.10 -5.84
C ARG A 353 -16.05 -8.23 -4.61
N TRP A 354 -14.94 -7.50 -4.58
CA TRP A 354 -14.62 -6.51 -3.56
C TRP A 354 -14.45 -5.14 -4.23
N PRO A 355 -15.20 -4.11 -3.81
CA PRO A 355 -14.97 -2.75 -4.29
C PRO A 355 -13.65 -2.23 -3.74
N VAL A 356 -12.86 -1.56 -4.56
CA VAL A 356 -11.58 -0.95 -4.17
C VAL A 356 -11.35 0.33 -4.95
N LYS A 357 -10.77 1.35 -4.32
CA LYS A 357 -10.35 2.58 -5.00
C LYS A 357 -8.95 2.42 -5.60
N ILE A 358 -8.75 2.77 -6.86
CA ILE A 358 -7.42 2.85 -7.48
C ILE A 358 -7.19 4.32 -7.89
N GLY A 359 -6.48 5.06 -7.05
CA GLY A 359 -6.44 6.52 -7.17
C GLY A 359 -7.84 7.12 -6.98
N GLN A 360 -8.38 7.76 -8.02
CA GLN A 360 -9.74 8.32 -8.01
C GLN A 360 -10.78 7.37 -8.63
N LEU A 361 -10.35 6.26 -9.22
CA LEU A 361 -11.22 5.35 -9.96
C LEU A 361 -11.84 4.29 -9.03
N ASP A 362 -13.12 4.01 -9.24
CA ASP A 362 -13.81 2.88 -8.63
C ASP A 362 -13.47 1.60 -9.39
N ALA A 363 -12.81 0.68 -8.74
CA ALA A 363 -12.44 -0.61 -9.29
C ALA A 363 -13.05 -1.75 -8.46
N ARG A 364 -12.92 -2.96 -8.97
CA ARG A 364 -13.39 -4.18 -8.33
C ARG A 364 -12.30 -5.25 -8.43
N TRP A 365 -12.05 -5.94 -7.35
CA TRP A 365 -11.29 -7.17 -7.30
C TRP A 365 -12.26 -8.32 -7.48
N LEU A 366 -12.14 -9.08 -8.57
CA LEU A 366 -13.11 -10.08 -9.02
C LEU A 366 -12.50 -11.48 -8.88
N ARG A 367 -13.18 -12.40 -8.19
CA ARG A 367 -12.77 -13.80 -8.07
C ARG A 367 -13.46 -14.66 -9.12
N TYR A 368 -12.68 -15.54 -9.74
CA TYR A 368 -13.14 -16.60 -10.63
C TYR A 368 -12.57 -17.93 -10.14
N ALA A 369 -13.43 -18.87 -9.76
CA ALA A 369 -13.04 -20.24 -9.41
C ALA A 369 -12.99 -21.09 -10.66
N MET A 370 -11.80 -21.52 -11.07
CA MET A 370 -11.64 -22.39 -12.22
C MET A 370 -11.89 -23.83 -11.79
N LEU A 371 -12.90 -24.47 -12.41
CA LEU A 371 -13.24 -25.84 -12.08
C LEU A 371 -12.07 -26.78 -12.46
N PRO A 372 -11.78 -27.82 -11.64
CA PRO A 372 -10.84 -28.84 -12.00
C PRO A 372 -11.23 -29.54 -13.32
N ARG A 373 -10.27 -30.06 -14.09
CA ARG A 373 -10.60 -30.94 -15.20
C ARG A 373 -11.36 -32.17 -14.69
N ARG A 374 -12.49 -32.48 -15.31
CA ARG A 374 -13.17 -33.77 -15.02
C ARG A 374 -12.22 -34.90 -15.37
N ALA A 375 -11.96 -35.81 -14.44
CA ALA A 375 -11.24 -37.03 -14.72
C ALA A 375 -12.00 -37.81 -15.80
N GLY A 376 -11.41 -38.00 -16.99
CA GLY A 376 -12.01 -38.77 -18.08
C GLY A 376 -12.40 -38.02 -19.34
N ALA A 377 -12.17 -36.72 -19.47
CA ALA A 377 -12.30 -36.03 -20.76
C ALA A 377 -10.96 -36.04 -21.51
N THR A 378 -10.68 -37.14 -22.21
CA THR A 378 -9.68 -37.19 -23.32
C THR A 378 -10.28 -36.40 -24.50
N LEU A 379 -9.49 -35.51 -25.10
CA LEU A 379 -9.82 -34.84 -26.37
C LEU A 379 -9.85 -35.85 -27.52
#